data_b5a2e878be45c8ef3709141e9fad843a
#
_entry.id   b5a2e878be45c8ef3709141e9fad843a
#
_cell.length_a   1.000
_cell.length_b   1.000
_cell.length_c   1.000
_cell.angle_alpha   90.00
_cell.angle_beta   90.00
_cell.angle_gamma   90.00
#
_symmetry.space_group_name_H-M   'P 1'
#
loop_
_entity.id
_entity.type
_entity.pdbx_description
1 polymer ?
#
loop_
_entity_poly.entity_id
_entity_poly.type
_entity_poly.pdbx_seq_one_letter_code
_entity_poly.pdbx_strand_id
1 'polypeptide(L)'
;MKPDLPLIAIGGTLCDARIWSPVLEDRATIAIVAGKTVDGHMSGSGDMSAYVADLLQQLPPRFLLVGFSLGGLVALEMIAQAPDRIAGLALICAGFGAETEKGVIARRNDEMRAETAGIALHAEQDVWPRFCAKNVTQKTDYTEMAQAVGLDLYRRQNDLAISRKDSVDRLSRIDVPVLLVTGAEDRLCPPDRHEIAQQKIADVSVVVIEDAGHMIPFDKPGELSRHIYEWVTKIEDVTAPRVKNVKHSITAQTTT
;
A
#
# COMPACT_ATOMS: atom_id res chain seq x y z
N MET A 1 -20.73 6.97 -19.32
CA MET A 1 -19.70 5.92 -19.10
C MET A 1 -18.71 6.52 -18.10
N LYS A 2 -18.54 5.91 -16.92
CA LYS A 2 -17.46 6.30 -16.00
C LYS A 2 -16.14 6.05 -16.74
N PRO A 3 -15.17 6.95 -16.75
CA PRO A 3 -13.86 6.62 -17.29
C PRO A 3 -13.25 5.52 -16.44
N ASP A 4 -12.88 4.41 -17.09
CA ASP A 4 -12.13 3.33 -16.45
C ASP A 4 -10.73 3.85 -16.09
N LEU A 5 -10.60 4.40 -14.88
CA LEU A 5 -9.27 4.72 -14.35
C LEU A 5 -8.54 3.40 -14.05
N PRO A 6 -7.31 3.23 -14.56
CA PRO A 6 -6.52 2.05 -14.21
C PRO A 6 -6.35 1.95 -12.69
N LEU A 7 -6.48 0.74 -12.15
CA LEU A 7 -6.15 0.43 -10.76
C LEU A 7 -4.72 -0.12 -10.70
N ILE A 8 -3.85 0.55 -9.98
CA ILE A 8 -2.49 0.10 -9.70
C ILE A 8 -2.49 -0.53 -8.31
N ALA A 9 -2.13 -1.81 -8.21
CA ALA A 9 -2.05 -2.53 -6.96
C ALA A 9 -0.59 -2.93 -6.66
N ILE A 10 -0.07 -2.50 -5.51
CA ILE A 10 1.30 -2.73 -5.09
C ILE A 10 1.30 -3.68 -3.89
N GLY A 11 2.00 -4.81 -4.02
CA GLY A 11 2.09 -5.85 -3.01
C GLY A 11 3.01 -5.51 -1.83
N GLY A 12 3.01 -6.36 -0.83
CA GLY A 12 3.85 -6.26 0.36
C GLY A 12 5.24 -6.88 0.18
N THR A 13 6.00 -6.90 1.26
CA THR A 13 7.30 -7.61 1.32
C THR A 13 7.10 -9.10 1.08
N LEU A 14 7.98 -9.72 0.29
CA LEU A 14 7.90 -11.12 -0.14
C LEU A 14 6.65 -11.48 -0.95
N CYS A 15 5.93 -10.49 -1.48
CA CYS A 15 4.77 -10.71 -2.33
C CYS A 15 5.08 -10.34 -3.79
N ASP A 16 4.47 -11.08 -4.71
CA ASP A 16 4.35 -10.73 -6.12
C ASP A 16 2.87 -10.51 -6.50
N ALA A 17 2.56 -10.44 -7.80
CA ALA A 17 1.19 -10.19 -8.29
C ALA A 17 0.13 -11.16 -7.74
N ARG A 18 0.54 -12.38 -7.40
CA ARG A 18 -0.35 -13.42 -6.87
C ARG A 18 -1.05 -13.03 -5.58
N ILE A 19 -0.47 -12.10 -4.79
CA ILE A 19 -1.14 -11.59 -3.57
C ILE A 19 -2.50 -10.96 -3.86
N TRP A 20 -2.68 -10.43 -5.07
CA TRP A 20 -3.91 -9.76 -5.47
C TRP A 20 -4.91 -10.67 -6.19
N SER A 21 -4.49 -11.85 -6.69
CA SER A 21 -5.36 -12.77 -7.41
C SER A 21 -6.66 -13.09 -6.65
N PRO A 22 -6.63 -13.56 -5.40
CA PRO A 22 -7.86 -13.88 -4.69
C PRO A 22 -8.75 -12.67 -4.35
N VAL A 23 -8.19 -11.45 -4.40
CA VAL A 23 -8.91 -10.20 -4.10
C VAL A 23 -9.59 -9.63 -5.33
N LEU A 24 -8.98 -9.79 -6.51
CA LEU A 24 -9.34 -9.03 -7.70
C LEU A 24 -9.91 -9.89 -8.83
N GLU A 25 -9.85 -11.24 -8.74
CA GLU A 25 -10.33 -12.16 -9.78
C GLU A 25 -11.85 -12.12 -10.01
N ASP A 26 -12.66 -11.82 -8.99
CA ASP A 26 -14.12 -11.90 -9.08
C ASP A 26 -14.81 -10.69 -9.74
N ARG A 27 -14.05 -9.68 -10.21
CA ARG A 27 -14.68 -8.43 -10.69
C ARG A 27 -14.04 -7.91 -11.97
N ALA A 28 -14.64 -8.33 -13.08
CA ALA A 28 -14.34 -7.87 -14.46
C ALA A 28 -14.38 -6.34 -14.68
N THR A 29 -14.76 -5.57 -13.67
CA THR A 29 -14.90 -4.10 -13.72
C THR A 29 -13.72 -3.35 -13.10
N ILE A 30 -12.86 -4.04 -12.35
CA ILE A 30 -11.61 -3.44 -11.91
C ILE A 30 -10.59 -3.84 -12.98
N ALA A 31 -10.36 -2.94 -13.94
CA ALA A 31 -9.28 -3.10 -14.89
C ALA A 31 -7.97 -3.02 -14.12
N ILE A 32 -7.54 -4.18 -13.58
CA ILE A 32 -6.18 -4.32 -13.09
C ILE A 32 -5.33 -4.04 -14.31
N VAL A 33 -4.43 -3.08 -14.23
CA VAL A 33 -3.28 -3.07 -15.11
C VAL A 33 -2.44 -4.26 -14.70
N ALA A 34 -2.97 -5.44 -15.06
CA ALA A 34 -2.29 -6.70 -14.88
C ALA A 34 -0.92 -6.59 -15.54
N GLY A 35 0.12 -6.85 -14.80
CA GLY A 35 1.47 -6.91 -15.30
C GLY A 35 2.39 -5.75 -14.90
N LYS A 36 1.92 -4.78 -14.13
CA LYS A 36 2.82 -3.82 -13.47
C LYS A 36 2.58 -3.75 -11.95
N THR A 37 2.32 -4.90 -11.36
CA THR A 37 2.78 -5.08 -9.99
C THR A 37 4.27 -4.75 -10.00
N VAL A 38 4.74 -4.17 -8.90
CA VAL A 38 6.16 -3.91 -8.70
C VAL A 38 6.87 -5.24 -8.57
N ASP A 39 6.78 -6.04 -9.64
CA ASP A 39 7.43 -7.31 -9.79
C ASP A 39 8.85 -7.07 -10.24
N GLY A 40 9.73 -7.27 -9.31
CA GLY A 40 11.04 -7.81 -9.60
C GLY A 40 12.09 -6.90 -10.21
N HIS A 41 11.78 -5.73 -10.70
CA HIS A 41 12.78 -4.82 -11.25
C HIS A 41 12.88 -3.55 -10.41
N MET A 42 13.16 -3.72 -9.12
CA MET A 42 13.71 -2.66 -8.30
C MET A 42 15.14 -2.38 -8.78
N SER A 43 15.26 -1.83 -9.98
CA SER A 43 16.51 -1.32 -10.49
C SER A 43 16.78 0.02 -9.81
N GLY A 44 17.87 0.16 -9.11
CA GLY A 44 18.24 1.42 -8.50
C GLY A 44 18.73 1.28 -7.05
N SER A 45 19.05 2.40 -6.44
CA SER A 45 19.37 2.51 -5.02
C SER A 45 18.18 2.06 -4.17
N GLY A 46 18.38 1.42 -3.04
CA GLY A 46 17.32 1.07 -2.09
C GLY A 46 16.65 2.29 -1.42
N ASP A 47 16.66 3.45 -2.08
CA ASP A 47 16.02 4.69 -1.62
C ASP A 47 14.57 4.76 -2.12
N MET A 48 13.63 4.89 -1.19
CA MET A 48 12.20 4.93 -1.48
C MET A 48 11.83 6.07 -2.45
N SER A 49 12.41 7.23 -2.27
CA SER A 49 12.06 8.42 -3.07
C SER A 49 12.53 8.27 -4.52
N ALA A 50 13.75 7.77 -4.73
CA ALA A 50 14.29 7.51 -6.06
C ALA A 50 13.52 6.38 -6.77
N TYR A 51 13.26 5.29 -6.07
CA TYR A 51 12.47 4.17 -6.58
C TYR A 51 11.07 4.62 -7.06
N VAL A 52 10.37 5.42 -6.24
CA VAL A 52 9.04 5.94 -6.60
C VAL A 52 9.10 6.88 -7.80
N ALA A 53 10.12 7.73 -7.92
CA ALA A 53 10.29 8.60 -9.07
C ALA A 53 10.43 7.80 -10.38
N ASP A 54 11.22 6.73 -10.37
CA ASP A 54 11.38 5.83 -11.53
C ASP A 54 10.10 5.04 -11.83
N LEU A 55 9.41 4.54 -10.80
CA LEU A 55 8.14 3.83 -10.96
C LEU A 55 7.08 4.71 -11.60
N LEU A 56 6.94 5.95 -11.14
CA LEU A 56 5.98 6.91 -11.69
C LEU A 56 6.16 7.16 -13.19
N GLN A 57 7.36 7.09 -13.73
CA GLN A 57 7.60 7.25 -15.17
C GLN A 57 6.98 6.12 -16.02
N GLN A 58 6.75 4.95 -15.42
CA GLN A 58 6.24 3.77 -16.09
C GLN A 58 4.72 3.60 -15.97
N LEU A 59 4.07 4.42 -15.13
CA LEU A 59 2.65 4.30 -14.82
C LEU A 59 1.79 5.26 -15.69
N PRO A 60 0.50 4.96 -15.86
CA PRO A 60 -0.44 5.83 -16.54
C PRO A 60 -0.46 7.25 -15.98
N PRO A 61 -0.89 8.26 -16.76
CA PRO A 61 -0.91 9.66 -16.30
C PRO A 61 -1.85 9.88 -15.10
N ARG A 62 -2.92 9.08 -14.97
CA ARG A 62 -3.86 9.13 -13.84
C ARG A 62 -4.40 7.74 -13.53
N PHE A 63 -4.52 7.39 -12.23
CA PHE A 63 -4.90 6.05 -11.77
C PHE A 63 -5.46 6.06 -10.35
N LEU A 64 -6.11 4.95 -9.98
CA LEU A 64 -6.41 4.58 -8.60
C LEU A 64 -5.25 3.77 -8.05
N LEU A 65 -4.90 3.98 -6.79
CA LEU A 65 -3.74 3.35 -6.16
C LEU A 65 -4.14 2.53 -4.94
N VAL A 66 -3.76 1.26 -4.92
CA VAL A 66 -3.94 0.35 -3.78
C VAL A 66 -2.57 -0.14 -3.35
N GLY A 67 -2.22 0.05 -2.09
CA GLY A 67 -0.95 -0.42 -1.52
C GLY A 67 -1.17 -1.31 -0.31
N PHE A 68 -0.58 -2.51 -0.33
CA PHE A 68 -0.57 -3.43 0.79
C PHE A 68 0.78 -3.43 1.50
N SER A 69 0.80 -3.24 2.82
CA SER A 69 2.02 -3.30 3.64
C SER A 69 3.14 -2.40 3.09
N LEU A 70 4.26 -2.95 2.61
CA LEU A 70 5.32 -2.21 1.91
C LEU A 70 4.76 -1.39 0.73
N GLY A 71 3.83 -1.97 -0.04
CA GLY A 71 3.16 -1.27 -1.14
C GLY A 71 2.39 -0.04 -0.67
N GLY A 72 1.87 -0.05 0.56
CA GLY A 72 1.26 1.12 1.20
C GLY A 72 2.27 2.23 1.50
N LEU A 73 3.50 1.87 1.91
CA LEU A 73 4.59 2.83 2.10
C LEU A 73 5.01 3.47 0.77
N VAL A 74 5.12 2.65 -0.29
CA VAL A 74 5.36 3.12 -1.66
C VAL A 74 4.24 4.05 -2.11
N ALA A 75 2.98 3.69 -1.87
CA ALA A 75 1.82 4.49 -2.25
C ALA A 75 1.79 5.86 -1.54
N LEU A 76 2.19 5.93 -0.28
CA LEU A 76 2.33 7.19 0.47
C LEU A 76 3.43 8.10 -0.11
N GLU A 77 4.53 7.55 -0.57
CA GLU A 77 5.57 8.32 -1.25
C GLU A 77 5.11 8.74 -2.67
N MET A 78 4.36 7.87 -3.38
CA MET A 78 3.81 8.19 -4.70
C MET A 78 2.85 9.38 -4.66
N ILE A 79 1.91 9.40 -3.70
CA ILE A 79 0.98 10.53 -3.58
C ILE A 79 1.68 11.82 -3.13
N ALA A 80 2.78 11.71 -2.39
CA ALA A 80 3.59 12.87 -2.03
C ALA A 80 4.35 13.47 -3.23
N GLN A 81 4.82 12.62 -4.17
CA GLN A 81 5.55 13.07 -5.35
C GLN A 81 4.64 13.50 -6.51
N ALA A 82 3.49 12.83 -6.69
CA ALA A 82 2.62 13.04 -7.83
C ALA A 82 1.11 13.06 -7.44
N PRO A 83 0.69 14.00 -6.57
CA PRO A 83 -0.69 14.01 -6.04
C PRO A 83 -1.75 14.15 -7.14
N ASP A 84 -1.48 14.89 -8.20
CA ASP A 84 -2.44 15.13 -9.29
C ASP A 84 -2.69 13.87 -10.16
N ARG A 85 -1.82 12.86 -10.07
CA ARG A 85 -1.93 11.60 -10.83
C ARG A 85 -2.76 10.55 -10.11
N ILE A 86 -2.96 10.67 -8.80
CA ILE A 86 -3.68 9.68 -7.99
C ILE A 86 -5.10 10.17 -7.77
N ALA A 87 -6.08 9.42 -8.26
CA ALA A 87 -7.49 9.77 -8.19
C ALA A 87 -8.17 9.26 -6.92
N GLY A 88 -7.56 8.29 -6.25
CA GLY A 88 -7.97 7.72 -4.97
C GLY A 88 -6.88 6.81 -4.44
N LEU A 89 -6.79 6.66 -3.13
CA LEU A 89 -5.74 5.93 -2.42
C LEU A 89 -6.35 4.91 -1.46
N ALA A 90 -6.02 3.62 -1.61
CA ALA A 90 -6.34 2.60 -0.63
C ALA A 90 -5.05 2.08 0.02
N LEU A 91 -5.01 2.10 1.35
CA LEU A 91 -3.88 1.64 2.16
C LEU A 91 -4.33 0.45 3.00
N ILE A 92 -3.72 -0.70 2.77
CA ILE A 92 -4.09 -1.96 3.39
C ILE A 92 -2.94 -2.39 4.29
N CYS A 93 -3.20 -2.51 5.60
CA CYS A 93 -2.20 -2.90 6.60
C CYS A 93 -0.91 -2.08 6.51
N ALA A 94 -1.01 -0.76 6.29
CA ALA A 94 0.13 0.12 6.09
C ALA A 94 0.35 1.04 7.31
N GLY A 95 1.62 1.27 7.65
CA GLY A 95 2.03 2.27 8.64
C GLY A 95 2.31 3.63 8.00
N PHE A 96 2.48 4.68 8.82
CA PHE A 96 2.68 6.06 8.35
C PHE A 96 4.02 6.67 8.77
N GLY A 97 4.68 6.13 9.78
CA GLY A 97 5.93 6.65 10.33
C GLY A 97 7.18 6.18 9.57
N ALA A 98 8.29 6.86 9.81
CA ALA A 98 9.61 6.39 9.41
C ALA A 98 9.97 5.06 10.09
N GLU A 99 10.98 4.34 9.56
CA GLU A 99 11.46 3.15 10.23
C GLU A 99 12.19 3.51 11.53
N THR A 100 12.00 2.69 12.55
CA THR A 100 12.69 2.83 13.82
C THR A 100 14.03 2.09 13.81
N GLU A 101 14.98 2.48 14.66
CA GLU A 101 16.24 1.74 14.81
C GLU A 101 16.00 0.26 15.15
N LYS A 102 15.04 -0.03 16.03
CA LYS A 102 14.62 -1.40 16.35
C LYS A 102 14.08 -2.13 15.12
N GLY A 103 13.30 -1.44 14.29
CA GLY A 103 12.77 -2.00 13.04
C GLY A 103 13.87 -2.30 12.03
N VAL A 104 14.85 -1.40 11.88
CA VAL A 104 16.03 -1.64 11.04
C VAL A 104 16.78 -2.90 11.46
N ILE A 105 17.08 -3.02 12.76
CA ILE A 105 17.77 -4.20 13.31
C ILE A 105 16.96 -5.47 13.05
N ALA A 106 15.63 -5.44 13.29
CA ALA A 106 14.77 -6.59 13.05
C ALA A 106 14.79 -7.05 11.58
N ARG A 107 14.72 -6.10 10.61
CA ARG A 107 14.79 -6.40 9.19
C ARG A 107 16.13 -7.02 8.78
N ARG A 108 17.25 -6.48 9.28
CA ARG A 108 18.58 -7.04 9.01
C ARG A 108 18.77 -8.44 9.60
N ASN A 109 18.21 -8.69 10.79
CA ASN A 109 18.19 -10.03 11.37
C ASN A 109 17.32 -11.01 10.58
N ASP A 110 16.20 -10.56 10.04
CA ASP A 110 15.34 -11.36 9.16
C ASP A 110 16.06 -11.72 7.84
N GLU A 111 16.81 -10.78 7.25
CA GLU A 111 17.65 -11.03 6.08
C GLU A 111 18.73 -12.10 6.34
N MET A 112 19.42 -12.01 7.48
CA MET A 112 20.41 -13.01 7.86
C MET A 112 19.79 -14.40 8.05
N ARG A 113 18.58 -14.48 8.64
CA ARG A 113 17.85 -15.75 8.75
C ARG A 113 17.46 -16.29 7.38
N ALA A 114 16.93 -15.43 6.50
CA ALA A 114 16.57 -15.81 5.14
C ALA A 114 17.79 -16.29 4.32
N GLU A 115 18.95 -15.67 4.51
CA GLU A 115 20.20 -16.08 3.86
C GLU A 115 20.68 -17.46 4.35
N THR A 116 20.58 -17.71 5.66
CA THR A 116 21.07 -18.94 6.27
C THR A 116 20.13 -20.12 6.03
N ALA A 117 18.82 -19.92 6.18
CA ALA A 117 17.82 -20.99 6.09
C ALA A 117 17.25 -21.15 4.68
N GLY A 118 17.40 -20.17 3.82
CA GLY A 118 16.71 -20.03 2.54
C GLY A 118 15.40 -19.27 2.67
N ILE A 119 15.09 -18.45 1.65
CA ILE A 119 13.98 -17.50 1.66
C ILE A 119 12.61 -18.17 1.85
N ALA A 120 12.39 -19.33 1.23
CA ALA A 120 11.14 -20.08 1.35
C ALA A 120 10.91 -20.56 2.80
N LEU A 121 11.94 -21.14 3.41
CA LEU A 121 11.84 -21.64 4.79
C LEU A 121 11.67 -20.47 5.79
N HIS A 122 12.38 -19.35 5.56
CA HIS A 122 12.17 -18.13 6.33
C HIS A 122 10.73 -17.60 6.22
N ALA A 123 10.19 -17.54 5.00
CA ALA A 123 8.80 -17.12 4.79
C ALA A 123 7.81 -18.05 5.52
N GLU A 124 8.02 -19.35 5.43
CA GLU A 124 7.15 -20.36 6.03
C GLU A 124 7.19 -20.39 7.55
N GLN A 125 8.39 -20.32 8.14
CA GLN A 125 8.60 -20.57 9.57
C GLN A 125 8.68 -19.30 10.42
N ASP A 126 9.19 -18.21 9.85
CA ASP A 126 9.39 -16.97 10.60
C ASP A 126 8.33 -15.91 10.26
N VAL A 127 7.99 -15.72 8.98
CA VAL A 127 7.11 -14.62 8.56
C VAL A 127 5.63 -15.01 8.68
N TRP A 128 5.24 -16.12 8.08
CA TRP A 128 3.86 -16.59 8.09
C TRP A 128 3.21 -16.64 9.48
N PRO A 129 3.83 -17.28 10.51
CA PRO A 129 3.23 -17.37 11.85
C PRO A 129 3.09 -16.03 12.56
N ARG A 130 3.88 -15.03 12.16
CA ARG A 130 3.82 -13.69 12.77
C ARG A 130 2.69 -12.83 12.21
N PHE A 131 2.36 -13.01 10.94
CA PHE A 131 1.55 -12.07 10.17
C PHE A 131 0.20 -12.59 9.72
N CYS A 132 -0.03 -13.91 9.73
CA CYS A 132 -1.30 -14.49 9.29
C CYS A 132 -2.21 -14.85 10.46
N ALA A 133 -3.51 -14.79 10.26
CA ALA A 133 -4.48 -15.31 11.19
C ALA A 133 -4.45 -16.86 11.20
N LYS A 134 -5.00 -17.46 12.26
CA LYS A 134 -4.73 -18.88 12.61
C LYS A 134 -5.27 -19.95 11.68
N ASN A 135 -6.07 -19.67 10.68
CA ASN A 135 -6.79 -20.69 9.92
C ASN A 135 -6.68 -20.56 8.39
N VAL A 136 -5.53 -20.07 7.91
CA VAL A 136 -5.37 -19.78 6.48
C VAL A 136 -4.64 -20.90 5.77
N THR A 137 -5.19 -21.33 4.64
CA THR A 137 -4.69 -22.46 3.82
C THR A 137 -3.62 -22.04 2.79
N GLN A 138 -3.44 -20.74 2.57
CA GLN A 138 -2.58 -20.18 1.51
C GLN A 138 -1.09 -20.06 1.88
N LYS A 139 -0.65 -20.80 2.90
CA LYS A 139 0.76 -20.82 3.32
C LYS A 139 1.69 -21.23 2.18
N THR A 140 1.27 -22.23 1.41
CA THR A 140 2.06 -22.71 0.25
C THR A 140 2.20 -21.63 -0.79
N ASP A 141 1.11 -20.94 -1.17
CA ASP A 141 1.13 -19.86 -2.16
C ASP A 141 2.06 -18.72 -1.72
N TYR A 142 2.01 -18.35 -0.43
CA TYR A 142 2.92 -17.35 0.13
C TYR A 142 4.39 -17.78 0.07
N THR A 143 4.67 -19.03 0.41
CA THR A 143 6.04 -19.58 0.39
C THR A 143 6.59 -19.62 -1.05
N GLU A 144 5.75 -19.99 -2.03
CA GLU A 144 6.11 -19.96 -3.44
C GLU A 144 6.33 -18.54 -3.97
N MET A 145 5.52 -17.56 -3.53
CA MET A 145 5.77 -16.14 -3.85
C MET A 145 7.12 -15.69 -3.29
N ALA A 146 7.39 -15.97 -2.02
CA ALA A 146 8.65 -15.60 -1.39
C ALA A 146 9.86 -16.24 -2.10
N GLN A 147 9.73 -17.50 -2.54
CA GLN A 147 10.76 -18.18 -3.33
C GLN A 147 10.98 -17.48 -4.68
N ALA A 148 9.92 -17.03 -5.35
CA ALA A 148 10.00 -16.33 -6.62
C ALA A 148 10.61 -14.93 -6.47
N VAL A 149 10.29 -14.21 -5.39
CA VAL A 149 10.89 -12.92 -5.04
C VAL A 149 12.40 -13.09 -4.80
N GLY A 150 12.81 -14.09 -4.05
CA GLY A 150 14.21 -14.38 -3.77
C GLY A 150 14.86 -13.41 -2.80
N LEU A 151 16.09 -13.75 -2.36
CA LEU A 151 16.79 -13.03 -1.30
C LEU A 151 17.22 -11.61 -1.72
N ASP A 152 17.68 -11.45 -2.96
CA ASP A 152 18.20 -10.15 -3.42
C ASP A 152 17.09 -9.09 -3.51
N LEU A 153 15.92 -9.46 -4.02
CA LEU A 153 14.78 -8.57 -4.06
C LEU A 153 14.22 -8.31 -2.64
N TYR A 154 14.22 -9.33 -1.78
CA TYR A 154 13.81 -9.17 -0.38
C TYR A 154 14.68 -8.14 0.36
N ARG A 155 16.00 -8.17 0.16
CA ARG A 155 16.91 -7.16 0.71
C ARG A 155 16.58 -5.76 0.21
N ARG A 156 16.33 -5.60 -1.09
CA ARG A 156 15.92 -4.31 -1.67
C ARG A 156 14.58 -3.83 -1.12
N GLN A 157 13.61 -4.70 -0.95
CA GLN A 157 12.33 -4.37 -0.31
C GLN A 157 12.52 -3.86 1.13
N ASN A 158 13.42 -4.46 1.88
CA ASN A 158 13.78 -3.98 3.21
C ASN A 158 14.50 -2.63 3.18
N ASP A 159 15.40 -2.40 2.21
CA ASP A 159 16.07 -1.10 2.03
C ASP A 159 15.05 0.01 1.74
N LEU A 160 14.06 -0.25 0.89
CA LEU A 160 12.96 0.69 0.66
C LEU A 160 12.18 0.97 1.94
N ALA A 161 11.82 -0.07 2.70
CA ALA A 161 11.12 0.11 3.95
C ALA A 161 11.93 0.91 4.98
N ILE A 162 13.26 0.72 5.01
CA ILE A 162 14.18 1.42 5.91
C ILE A 162 14.34 2.89 5.50
N SER A 163 14.45 3.18 4.22
CA SER A 163 14.68 4.54 3.71
C SER A 163 13.43 5.42 3.66
N ARG A 164 12.23 4.86 3.97
CA ARG A 164 10.98 5.63 3.93
C ARG A 164 10.99 6.83 4.87
N LYS A 165 10.47 7.93 4.39
CA LYS A 165 10.25 9.13 5.20
C LYS A 165 9.01 8.99 6.07
N ASP A 166 8.98 9.73 7.17
CA ASP A 166 7.76 9.91 7.95
C ASP A 166 6.68 10.60 7.08
N SER A 167 5.50 10.02 7.04
CA SER A 167 4.37 10.51 6.24
C SER A 167 3.29 11.19 7.08
N VAL A 168 3.38 11.16 8.41
CA VAL A 168 2.34 11.65 9.32
C VAL A 168 1.99 13.11 9.06
N ASP A 169 2.99 13.97 8.85
CA ASP A 169 2.75 15.40 8.58
C ASP A 169 2.24 15.68 7.16
N ARG A 170 2.36 14.70 6.26
CA ARG A 170 1.88 14.81 4.88
C ARG A 170 0.43 14.33 4.72
N LEU A 171 -0.12 13.57 5.68
CA LEU A 171 -1.47 13.00 5.61
C LEU A 171 -2.54 14.07 5.39
N SER A 172 -2.42 15.23 6.03
CA SER A 172 -3.38 16.34 5.85
C SER A 172 -3.36 17.01 4.47
N ARG A 173 -2.38 16.66 3.63
CA ARG A 173 -2.27 17.16 2.25
C ARG A 173 -2.91 16.21 1.23
N ILE A 174 -3.38 15.04 1.68
CA ILE A 174 -4.08 14.09 0.82
C ILE A 174 -5.50 14.61 0.61
N ASP A 175 -5.81 14.99 -0.62
CA ASP A 175 -7.07 15.61 -1.03
C ASP A 175 -7.93 14.71 -1.94
N VAL A 176 -7.64 13.40 -1.95
CA VAL A 176 -8.38 12.37 -2.69
C VAL A 176 -9.10 11.44 -1.72
N PRO A 177 -10.16 10.73 -2.17
CA PRO A 177 -10.82 9.72 -1.34
C PRO A 177 -9.84 8.63 -0.90
N VAL A 178 -9.76 8.38 0.42
CA VAL A 178 -8.88 7.38 1.01
C VAL A 178 -9.68 6.24 1.63
N LEU A 179 -9.25 5.01 1.38
CA LEU A 179 -9.69 3.81 2.08
C LEU A 179 -8.54 3.25 2.92
N LEU A 180 -8.75 3.13 4.23
CA LEU A 180 -7.81 2.44 5.13
C LEU A 180 -8.43 1.10 5.53
N VAL A 181 -7.69 0.01 5.34
CA VAL A 181 -8.13 -1.33 5.75
C VAL A 181 -7.07 -1.98 6.62
N THR A 182 -7.46 -2.55 7.75
CA THR A 182 -6.59 -3.34 8.61
C THR A 182 -7.32 -4.56 9.16
N GLY A 183 -6.58 -5.59 9.54
CA GLY A 183 -7.12 -6.73 10.27
C GLY A 183 -7.20 -6.44 11.77
N ALA A 184 -8.24 -6.93 12.43
CA ALA A 184 -8.39 -6.80 13.88
C ALA A 184 -7.24 -7.47 14.66
N GLU A 185 -6.63 -8.51 14.08
CA GLU A 185 -5.50 -9.24 14.66
C GLU A 185 -4.13 -8.83 14.07
N ASP A 186 -4.06 -7.75 13.28
CA ASP A 186 -2.81 -7.26 12.72
C ASP A 186 -1.88 -6.74 13.82
N ARG A 187 -0.79 -7.46 14.05
CA ARG A 187 0.21 -7.12 15.08
C ARG A 187 1.32 -6.20 14.56
N LEU A 188 1.43 -6.05 13.25
CA LEU A 188 2.41 -5.17 12.62
C LEU A 188 1.86 -3.77 12.40
N CYS A 189 0.63 -3.69 11.91
CA CYS A 189 -0.10 -2.44 11.69
C CYS A 189 -1.48 -2.51 12.39
N PRO A 190 -1.51 -2.53 13.73
CA PRO A 190 -2.76 -2.67 14.48
C PRO A 190 -3.71 -1.50 14.22
N PRO A 191 -5.03 -1.69 14.42
CA PRO A 191 -6.07 -0.70 14.09
C PRO A 191 -5.86 0.70 14.67
N ASP A 192 -5.31 0.81 15.87
CA ASP A 192 -5.01 2.08 16.54
C ASP A 192 -4.02 2.97 15.74
N ARG A 193 -3.15 2.38 14.94
CA ARG A 193 -2.25 3.14 14.06
C ARG A 193 -3.00 3.92 12.98
N HIS A 194 -4.22 3.53 12.63
CA HIS A 194 -5.03 4.23 11.64
C HIS A 194 -5.74 5.46 12.21
N GLU A 195 -5.85 5.60 13.53
CA GLU A 195 -6.51 6.75 14.16
C GLU A 195 -5.86 8.08 13.76
N ILE A 196 -4.53 8.13 13.68
CA ILE A 196 -3.83 9.36 13.27
C ILE A 196 -4.16 9.75 11.83
N ALA A 197 -4.30 8.79 10.94
CA ALA A 197 -4.66 9.05 9.56
C ALA A 197 -6.13 9.48 9.46
N GLN A 198 -7.02 8.86 10.23
CA GLN A 198 -8.43 9.24 10.32
C GLN A 198 -8.62 10.68 10.81
N GLN A 199 -7.78 11.15 11.72
CA GLN A 199 -7.83 12.53 12.21
C GLN A 199 -7.26 13.56 11.22
N LYS A 200 -6.33 13.17 10.37
CA LYS A 200 -5.58 14.08 9.49
C LYS A 200 -6.12 14.14 8.05
N ILE A 201 -6.67 13.05 7.54
CA ILE A 201 -7.16 12.96 6.15
C ILE A 201 -8.63 13.39 6.12
N ALA A 202 -8.96 14.33 5.24
CA ALA A 202 -10.30 14.93 5.20
C ALA A 202 -11.38 13.97 4.65
N ASP A 203 -11.05 13.18 3.63
CA ASP A 203 -11.95 12.21 2.99
C ASP A 203 -11.38 10.80 3.18
N VAL A 204 -11.70 10.18 4.32
CA VAL A 204 -11.19 8.87 4.69
C VAL A 204 -12.30 7.93 5.17
N SER A 205 -12.30 6.71 4.66
CA SER A 205 -13.06 5.57 5.18
C SER A 205 -12.12 4.59 5.85
N VAL A 206 -12.45 4.14 7.07
CA VAL A 206 -11.65 3.17 7.83
C VAL A 206 -12.44 1.89 7.98
N VAL A 207 -11.82 0.76 7.69
CA VAL A 207 -12.37 -0.59 7.80
C VAL A 207 -11.43 -1.45 8.64
N VAL A 208 -11.97 -2.07 9.67
CA VAL A 208 -11.30 -3.13 10.44
C VAL A 208 -11.98 -4.44 10.09
N ILE A 209 -11.23 -5.41 9.59
CA ILE A 209 -11.75 -6.74 9.21
C ILE A 209 -11.50 -7.70 10.37
N GLU A 210 -12.59 -8.28 10.89
CA GLU A 210 -12.53 -9.25 11.98
C GLU A 210 -11.91 -10.58 11.53
N ASP A 211 -11.30 -11.32 12.46
CA ASP A 211 -10.60 -12.58 12.22
C ASP A 211 -9.55 -12.50 11.09
N ALA A 212 -8.90 -11.37 10.93
CA ALA A 212 -7.85 -11.12 9.95
C ALA A 212 -6.59 -10.58 10.63
N GLY A 213 -5.43 -11.11 10.22
CA GLY A 213 -4.12 -10.60 10.62
C GLY A 213 -3.58 -9.57 9.63
N HIS A 214 -2.24 -9.50 9.53
CA HIS A 214 -1.57 -8.62 8.58
C HIS A 214 -1.82 -9.01 7.12
N MET A 215 -1.97 -10.30 6.84
CA MET A 215 -2.10 -10.84 5.49
C MET A 215 -3.57 -10.90 5.03
N ILE A 216 -4.31 -9.79 5.18
CA ILE A 216 -5.74 -9.70 4.79
C ILE A 216 -6.02 -10.21 3.37
N PRO A 217 -5.16 -9.99 2.34
CA PRO A 217 -5.41 -10.53 1.01
C PRO A 217 -5.55 -12.05 0.98
N PHE A 218 -4.98 -12.74 1.95
CA PHE A 218 -5.14 -14.18 2.14
C PHE A 218 -6.19 -14.53 3.19
N ASP A 219 -6.23 -13.79 4.31
CA ASP A 219 -7.12 -14.10 5.42
C ASP A 219 -8.59 -13.91 5.03
N LYS A 220 -8.92 -12.80 4.35
CA LYS A 220 -10.29 -12.38 4.00
C LYS A 220 -10.37 -11.73 2.60
N PRO A 221 -9.97 -12.45 1.54
CA PRO A 221 -9.88 -11.87 0.19
C PRO A 221 -11.22 -11.33 -0.33
N GLY A 222 -12.31 -12.05 -0.12
CA GLY A 222 -13.63 -11.62 -0.58
C GLY A 222 -14.14 -10.38 0.13
N GLU A 223 -13.84 -10.23 1.42
CA GLU A 223 -14.22 -9.07 2.19
C GLU A 223 -13.41 -7.84 1.80
N LEU A 224 -12.09 -8.01 1.64
CA LEU A 224 -11.21 -6.98 1.11
C LEU A 224 -11.64 -6.53 -0.29
N SER A 225 -11.92 -7.50 -1.19
CA SER A 225 -12.43 -7.23 -2.55
C SER A 225 -13.69 -6.37 -2.53
N ARG A 226 -14.66 -6.71 -1.68
CA ARG A 226 -15.90 -5.95 -1.54
C ARG A 226 -15.65 -4.51 -1.12
N HIS A 227 -14.78 -4.26 -0.13
CA HIS A 227 -14.48 -2.91 0.33
C HIS A 227 -13.73 -2.07 -0.72
N ILE A 228 -12.77 -2.66 -1.42
CA ILE A 228 -12.09 -1.99 -2.54
C ILE A 228 -13.10 -1.63 -3.63
N TYR A 229 -13.99 -2.55 -4.00
CA TYR A 229 -15.00 -2.31 -5.02
C TYR A 229 -15.98 -1.19 -4.62
N GLU A 230 -16.50 -1.22 -3.39
CA GLU A 230 -17.39 -0.20 -2.86
C GLU A 230 -16.72 1.19 -2.85
N TRP A 231 -15.43 1.24 -2.51
CA TRP A 231 -14.64 2.47 -2.53
C TRP A 231 -14.44 2.98 -3.98
N VAL A 232 -14.04 2.11 -4.91
CA VAL A 232 -13.87 2.49 -6.33
C VAL A 232 -15.17 3.03 -6.92
N THR A 233 -16.32 2.41 -6.61
CA THR A 233 -17.62 2.85 -7.13
C THR A 233 -18.12 4.16 -6.54
N LYS A 234 -17.63 4.55 -5.36
CA LYS A 234 -17.93 5.84 -4.71
C LYS A 234 -17.09 6.99 -5.26
N ILE A 235 -15.95 6.70 -5.91
CA ILE A 235 -15.15 7.74 -6.53
C ILE A 235 -15.92 8.23 -7.76
N GLU A 236 -16.54 9.41 -7.65
CA GLU A 236 -17.26 10.05 -8.74
C GLU A 236 -16.32 10.38 -9.89
N ASP A 237 -16.89 10.47 -11.10
CA ASP A 237 -16.20 10.71 -12.36
C ASP A 237 -15.32 11.97 -12.27
N VAL A 238 -14.01 11.78 -12.18
CA VAL A 238 -13.03 12.86 -12.02
C VAL A 238 -12.46 13.25 -13.38
N THR A 239 -13.30 13.33 -14.41
CA THR A 239 -12.93 13.86 -15.75
C THR A 239 -12.88 15.39 -15.79
N ALA A 240 -13.47 16.07 -14.80
CA ALA A 240 -13.32 17.51 -14.66
C ALA A 240 -12.02 17.85 -13.90
N PRO A 241 -11.19 18.79 -14.38
CA PRO A 241 -10.06 19.26 -13.59
C PRO A 241 -10.59 19.83 -12.26
N ARG A 242 -10.12 19.29 -11.12
CA ARG A 242 -10.43 19.88 -9.82
C ARG A 242 -9.94 21.31 -9.82
N VAL A 243 -10.88 22.26 -9.90
CA VAL A 243 -10.58 23.67 -9.73
C VAL A 243 -10.16 23.83 -8.26
N LYS A 244 -8.88 24.04 -8.01
CA LYS A 244 -8.41 24.41 -6.67
C LYS A 244 -9.17 25.65 -6.28
N ASN A 245 -10.05 25.57 -5.28
CA ASN A 245 -10.66 26.74 -4.65
C ASN A 245 -9.55 27.55 -3.97
N VAL A 246 -8.92 28.42 -4.73
CA VAL A 246 -8.09 29.49 -4.18
C VAL A 246 -9.06 30.41 -3.46
N LYS A 247 -9.16 30.29 -2.14
CA LYS A 247 -9.83 31.30 -1.31
C LYS A 247 -9.06 32.59 -1.50
N HIS A 248 -9.58 33.45 -2.37
CA HIS A 248 -9.15 34.84 -2.42
C HIS A 248 -9.63 35.53 -1.13
N SER A 249 -8.72 35.73 -0.20
CA SER A 249 -8.95 36.65 0.89
C SER A 249 -8.99 38.06 0.28
N ILE A 250 -10.20 38.59 0.08
CA ILE A 250 -10.41 39.98 -0.24
C ILE A 250 -10.12 40.76 1.06
N THR A 251 -8.93 41.32 1.14
CA THR A 251 -8.60 42.36 2.14
C THR A 251 -9.30 43.64 1.71
N ALA A 252 -10.40 43.96 2.36
CA ALA A 252 -11.01 45.29 2.23
C ALA A 252 -10.04 46.33 2.80
N GLN A 253 -9.42 47.11 1.93
CA GLN A 253 -8.76 48.35 2.34
C GLN A 253 -9.84 49.39 2.56
N THR A 254 -10.12 49.70 3.81
CA THR A 254 -10.87 50.89 4.24
C THR A 254 -9.93 52.08 4.16
N THR A 255 -10.17 52.93 3.17
CA THR A 255 -9.58 54.29 3.11
C THR A 255 -10.43 55.22 3.98
N THR A 256 -9.81 55.82 4.95
CA THR A 256 -10.20 57.10 5.58
C THR A 256 -9.22 58.16 5.18
#